data_b4683be21ce822602006fe67944e6df2
#
_entry.id   b4683be21ce822602006fe67944e6df2
#
_cell.length_a   1.000
_cell.length_b   1.000
_cell.length_c   1.000
_cell.angle_alpha   90.00
_cell.angle_beta   90.00
_cell.angle_gamma   90.00
#
_symmetry.space_group_name_H-M   'P 1'
#
loop_
_entity.id
_entity.type
_entity.pdbx_description
1 polymer ?
#
loop_
_entity_poly.entity_id
_entity_poly.type
_entity_poly.pdbx_seq_one_letter_code
_entity_poly.pdbx_strand_id
1 'polypeptide(L)'
;MFLTTHSHIAINAFSEKEKVQILHVMKNNQVSTIQRIDNYFSKSELLNDLDIRASDLLQSNGIVWVEGPSDRVYVKRWIELEGIKFQEGRDYQFMYYGGRLLSHYTMKEADDMINVLMTNRNAAILIDSDKRTKNSRINDTKKRIREEFQSNNMFCWITKGKEIENYIPWEAINKKYPRIDK
;
A
#
# COMPACT_ATOMS: atom_id res chain seq x y z
N MET A 1 -31.93 -0.14 8.19
CA MET A 1 -31.87 -1.09 7.06
C MET A 1 -30.51 -1.76 7.10
N PHE A 2 -30.43 -3.09 6.99
CA PHE A 2 -29.16 -3.81 6.82
C PHE A 2 -29.08 -4.28 5.38
N LEU A 3 -27.92 -4.11 4.78
CA LEU A 3 -27.59 -4.55 3.43
C LEU A 3 -26.32 -5.40 3.49
N THR A 4 -26.37 -6.62 2.98
CA THR A 4 -25.16 -7.44 2.75
C THR A 4 -24.81 -7.40 1.27
N THR A 5 -23.57 -7.13 0.96
CA THR A 5 -23.15 -6.97 -0.44
C THR A 5 -21.68 -7.32 -0.63
N HIS A 6 -21.35 -7.80 -1.83
CA HIS A 6 -20.00 -7.86 -2.37
C HIS A 6 -19.84 -6.86 -3.55
N SER A 7 -20.87 -6.03 -3.79
CA SER A 7 -20.84 -5.08 -4.90
C SER A 7 -19.98 -3.87 -4.54
N HIS A 8 -18.90 -3.65 -5.31
CA HIS A 8 -18.06 -2.46 -5.21
C HIS A 8 -18.88 -1.17 -5.43
N ILE A 9 -19.89 -1.19 -6.31
CA ILE A 9 -20.77 -0.03 -6.55
C ILE A 9 -21.52 0.32 -5.27
N ALA A 10 -22.09 -0.68 -4.59
CA ALA A 10 -22.82 -0.44 -3.35
C ALA A 10 -21.87 0.05 -2.22
N ILE A 11 -20.70 -0.56 -2.06
CA ILE A 11 -19.71 -0.13 -1.07
C ILE A 11 -19.33 1.32 -1.30
N ASN A 12 -18.96 1.70 -2.53
CA ASN A 12 -18.58 3.07 -2.86
C ASN A 12 -19.73 4.06 -2.65
N ALA A 13 -20.94 3.73 -3.11
CA ALA A 13 -22.11 4.60 -2.96
C ALA A 13 -22.51 4.86 -1.50
N PHE A 14 -22.23 3.92 -0.60
CA PHE A 14 -22.54 4.07 0.81
C PHE A 14 -21.37 4.60 1.66
N SER A 15 -20.12 4.44 1.22
CA SER A 15 -18.94 4.93 1.93
C SER A 15 -18.90 6.46 2.07
N GLU A 16 -19.52 7.17 1.15
CA GLU A 16 -19.60 8.65 1.12
C GLU A 16 -20.72 9.23 2.01
N LYS A 17 -21.52 8.39 2.66
CA LYS A 17 -22.68 8.84 3.44
C LYS A 17 -22.42 8.89 4.93
N GLU A 18 -22.57 10.06 5.55
CA GLU A 18 -22.29 10.30 6.99
C GLU A 18 -23.04 9.40 7.99
N LYS A 19 -24.19 8.82 7.61
CA LYS A 19 -25.03 8.02 8.53
C LYS A 19 -24.99 6.52 8.23
N VAL A 20 -23.99 6.08 7.48
CA VAL A 20 -23.84 4.67 7.13
C VAL A 20 -22.72 4.06 7.95
N GLN A 21 -22.94 2.86 8.42
CA GLN A 21 -21.94 2.04 9.07
C GLN A 21 -21.63 0.85 8.18
N ILE A 22 -20.35 0.67 7.86
CA ILE A 22 -19.88 -0.49 7.13
C ILE A 22 -19.24 -1.47 8.11
N LEU A 23 -19.68 -2.71 8.05
CA LEU A 23 -19.17 -3.83 8.83
C LEU A 23 -18.50 -4.82 7.91
N HIS A 24 -17.22 -5.02 8.08
CA HIS A 24 -16.48 -6.05 7.36
C HIS A 24 -16.58 -7.37 8.11
N VAL A 25 -17.16 -8.37 7.47
CA VAL A 25 -17.29 -9.72 8.03
C VAL A 25 -16.21 -10.61 7.42
N MET A 26 -15.32 -11.11 8.27
CA MET A 26 -14.23 -11.99 7.86
C MET A 26 -14.43 -13.38 8.46
N LYS A 27 -14.16 -14.43 7.69
CA LYS A 27 -14.15 -15.81 8.18
C LYS A 27 -12.70 -16.31 8.27
N ASN A 28 -12.32 -16.75 9.46
CA ASN A 28 -11.01 -17.34 9.70
C ASN A 28 -11.22 -18.69 10.41
N ASN A 29 -10.86 -19.80 9.77
CA ASN A 29 -10.91 -21.16 10.35
C ASN A 29 -12.22 -21.52 11.05
N GLN A 30 -13.39 -21.35 10.53
CA GLN A 30 -14.71 -21.58 11.11
C GLN A 30 -15.24 -20.50 12.08
N VAL A 31 -14.43 -19.50 12.43
CA VAL A 31 -14.87 -18.36 13.24
C VAL A 31 -15.10 -17.17 12.34
N SER A 32 -16.25 -16.53 12.44
CA SER A 32 -16.54 -15.27 11.76
C SER A 32 -16.27 -14.11 12.72
N THR A 33 -15.48 -13.16 12.28
CA THR A 33 -15.21 -11.91 13.00
C THR A 33 -15.83 -10.74 12.26
N ILE A 34 -16.33 -9.76 13.01
CA ILE A 34 -16.91 -8.55 12.45
C ILE A 34 -16.04 -7.38 12.90
N GLN A 35 -15.56 -6.62 11.94
CA GLN A 35 -14.81 -5.40 12.17
C GLN A 35 -15.61 -4.21 11.66
N ARG A 36 -15.80 -3.23 12.54
CA ARG A 36 -16.41 -1.96 12.17
C ARG A 36 -15.38 -1.09 11.45
N ILE A 37 -15.77 -0.50 10.34
CA ILE A 37 -14.93 0.37 9.53
C ILE A 37 -15.40 1.81 9.71
N ASP A 38 -15.11 2.37 10.86
CA ASP A 38 -15.61 3.71 11.22
C ASP A 38 -14.72 4.86 10.70
N ASN A 39 -13.44 4.62 10.55
CA ASN A 39 -12.48 5.71 10.40
C ASN A 39 -11.96 5.89 8.96
N TYR A 40 -12.19 4.92 8.08
CA TYR A 40 -11.59 4.95 6.75
C TYR A 40 -12.40 5.79 5.75
N PHE A 41 -13.72 5.81 5.92
CA PHE A 41 -14.62 6.47 4.98
C PHE A 41 -14.98 7.91 5.37
N SER A 42 -14.75 8.27 6.63
CA SER A 42 -14.91 9.67 7.08
C SER A 42 -13.82 10.60 6.55
N LYS A 43 -12.83 10.05 5.84
CA LYS A 43 -11.70 10.77 5.25
C LYS A 43 -11.68 10.63 3.73
N SER A 44 -12.84 10.91 3.13
CA SER A 44 -12.98 10.92 1.67
C SER A 44 -11.92 11.76 0.96
N GLU A 45 -11.42 12.82 1.60
CA GLU A 45 -10.33 13.64 1.06
C GLU A 45 -9.04 12.84 0.87
N LEU A 46 -8.60 12.07 1.88
CA LEU A 46 -7.37 11.27 1.77
C LEU A 46 -7.50 10.15 0.72
N LEU A 47 -8.64 9.48 0.67
CA LEU A 47 -8.89 8.45 -0.35
C LEU A 47 -8.94 9.05 -1.76
N ASN A 48 -9.53 10.23 -1.90
CA ASN A 48 -9.55 10.97 -3.16
C ASN A 48 -8.13 11.43 -3.56
N ASP A 49 -7.33 11.90 -2.61
CA ASP A 49 -5.94 12.29 -2.85
C ASP A 49 -5.08 11.11 -3.34
N LEU A 50 -5.42 9.89 -2.90
CA LEU A 50 -4.79 8.65 -3.31
C LEU A 50 -5.41 8.03 -4.57
N ASP A 51 -6.50 8.59 -5.11
CA ASP A 51 -7.30 7.98 -6.19
C ASP A 51 -7.70 6.52 -5.89
N ILE A 52 -8.02 6.23 -4.62
CA ILE A 52 -8.34 4.90 -4.12
C ILE A 52 -9.82 4.78 -3.85
N ARG A 53 -10.41 3.70 -4.33
CA ARG A 53 -11.79 3.35 -4.00
C ARG A 53 -11.84 2.46 -2.77
N ALA A 54 -12.80 2.74 -1.88
CA ALA A 54 -13.03 1.92 -0.69
C ALA A 54 -13.23 0.43 -1.02
N SER A 55 -13.84 0.13 -2.17
CA SER A 55 -14.02 -1.24 -2.64
C SER A 55 -12.70 -1.95 -2.92
N ASP A 56 -11.71 -1.25 -3.45
CA ASP A 56 -10.44 -1.84 -3.84
C ASP A 56 -9.66 -2.29 -2.60
N LEU A 57 -9.72 -1.48 -1.53
CA LEU A 57 -9.13 -1.82 -0.24
C LEU A 57 -9.80 -3.04 0.42
N LEU A 58 -11.14 -3.11 0.37
CA LEU A 58 -11.90 -4.12 1.11
C LEU A 58 -12.02 -5.46 0.39
N GLN A 59 -11.97 -5.47 -0.94
CA GLN A 59 -12.19 -6.67 -1.75
C GLN A 59 -10.90 -7.33 -2.21
N SER A 60 -9.77 -6.65 -2.16
CA SER A 60 -8.47 -7.23 -2.53
C SER A 60 -8.03 -8.30 -1.52
N ASN A 61 -7.55 -9.45 -2.00
CA ASN A 61 -6.98 -10.50 -1.15
C ASN A 61 -5.69 -10.03 -0.44
N GLY A 62 -4.89 -9.24 -1.13
CA GLY A 62 -3.70 -8.58 -0.61
C GLY A 62 -3.45 -7.26 -1.33
N ILE A 63 -2.77 -6.34 -0.67
CA ILE A 63 -2.41 -5.03 -1.21
C ILE A 63 -0.90 -4.85 -1.14
N VAL A 64 -0.32 -4.42 -2.25
CA VAL A 64 1.09 -4.01 -2.31
C VAL A 64 1.12 -2.50 -2.57
N TRP A 65 1.43 -1.76 -1.53
CA TRP A 65 1.60 -0.32 -1.60
C TRP A 65 2.95 0.03 -2.17
N VAL A 66 2.96 0.87 -3.20
CA VAL A 66 4.17 1.37 -3.86
C VAL A 66 4.04 2.87 -4.09
N GLU A 67 5.16 3.54 -4.30
CA GLU A 67 5.15 4.99 -4.52
C GLU A 67 4.46 5.36 -5.84
N GLY A 68 4.79 4.62 -6.91
CA GLY A 68 4.30 4.91 -8.24
C GLY A 68 4.28 3.73 -9.20
N PRO A 69 3.88 3.98 -10.46
CA PRO A 69 3.79 2.95 -11.49
C PRO A 69 5.12 2.27 -11.84
N SER A 70 6.25 2.97 -11.69
CA SER A 70 7.60 2.40 -11.92
C SER A 70 7.87 1.26 -10.95
N ASP A 71 7.62 1.46 -9.65
CA ASP A 71 7.85 0.46 -8.62
C ASP A 71 7.04 -0.81 -8.86
N ARG A 72 5.77 -0.63 -9.29
CA ARG A 72 4.92 -1.74 -9.68
C ARG A 72 5.58 -2.62 -10.75
N VAL A 73 6.19 -2.01 -11.76
CA VAL A 73 6.86 -2.75 -12.83
C VAL A 73 8.00 -3.59 -12.29
N TYR A 74 8.84 -3.02 -11.41
CA TYR A 74 9.96 -3.74 -10.79
C TYR A 74 9.49 -4.87 -9.89
N VAL A 75 8.58 -4.58 -8.96
CA VAL A 75 8.07 -5.58 -8.01
C VAL A 75 7.38 -6.72 -8.74
N LYS A 76 6.54 -6.42 -9.72
CA LYS A 76 5.86 -7.43 -10.55
C LYS A 76 6.88 -8.33 -11.26
N ARG A 77 7.92 -7.72 -11.84
CA ARG A 77 8.96 -8.48 -12.53
C ARG A 77 9.74 -9.39 -11.57
N TRP A 78 10.02 -8.93 -10.36
CA TRP A 78 10.71 -9.75 -9.36
C TRP A 78 9.85 -10.93 -8.90
N ILE A 79 8.55 -10.72 -8.65
CA ILE A 79 7.61 -11.81 -8.33
C ILE A 79 7.61 -12.88 -9.43
N GLU A 80 7.59 -12.46 -10.70
CA GLU A 80 7.65 -13.38 -11.84
C GLU A 80 8.97 -14.15 -11.90
N LEU A 81 10.10 -13.49 -11.63
CA LEU A 81 11.44 -14.11 -11.67
C LEU A 81 11.63 -15.15 -10.55
N GLU A 82 11.02 -14.95 -9.39
CA GLU A 82 11.02 -15.92 -8.29
C GLU A 82 10.13 -17.14 -8.56
N GLY A 83 9.44 -17.17 -9.70
CA GLY A 83 8.56 -18.28 -10.07
C GLY A 83 7.29 -18.39 -9.24
N ILE A 84 6.96 -17.36 -8.48
CA ILE A 84 5.76 -17.29 -7.66
C ILE A 84 4.55 -17.10 -8.59
N LYS A 85 3.56 -17.98 -8.45
CA LYS A 85 2.34 -17.98 -9.30
C LYS A 85 1.27 -16.99 -8.83
N PHE A 86 1.65 -15.92 -8.14
CA PHE A 86 0.72 -14.85 -7.77
C PHE A 86 0.37 -14.01 -8.98
N GLN A 87 -0.92 -13.70 -9.11
CA GLN A 87 -1.44 -12.89 -10.21
C GLN A 87 -2.06 -11.61 -9.66
N GLU A 88 -1.62 -10.49 -10.19
CA GLU A 88 -2.23 -9.19 -9.94
C GLU A 88 -3.70 -9.21 -10.39
N GLY A 89 -4.57 -8.61 -9.60
CA GLY A 89 -6.02 -8.59 -9.81
C GLY A 89 -6.75 -9.82 -9.28
N ARG A 90 -6.03 -10.90 -8.94
CA ARG A 90 -6.59 -12.11 -8.33
C ARG A 90 -6.06 -12.34 -6.91
N ASP A 91 -4.76 -12.37 -6.74
CA ASP A 91 -4.11 -12.71 -5.48
C ASP A 91 -3.69 -11.47 -4.71
N TYR A 92 -3.36 -10.39 -5.41
CA TYR A 92 -3.01 -9.09 -4.85
C TYR A 92 -3.34 -7.96 -5.82
N GLN A 93 -3.36 -6.73 -5.30
CA GLN A 93 -3.52 -5.50 -6.05
C GLN A 93 -2.42 -4.52 -5.69
N PHE A 94 -1.88 -3.82 -6.69
CA PHE A 94 -1.02 -2.67 -6.42
C PHE A 94 -1.84 -1.42 -6.14
N MET A 95 -1.41 -0.65 -5.15
CA MET A 95 -1.94 0.68 -4.87
C MET A 95 -0.81 1.68 -4.72
N TYR A 96 -1.08 2.92 -5.13
CA TYR A 96 -0.08 3.98 -5.15
C TYR A 96 -0.34 4.96 -4.03
N TYR A 97 0.68 5.25 -3.24
CA TYR A 97 0.56 6.26 -2.19
C TYR A 97 1.16 7.62 -2.58
N GLY A 98 1.95 7.70 -3.69
CA GLY A 98 2.56 8.93 -4.19
C GLY A 98 3.66 9.50 -3.26
N GLY A 99 4.84 9.86 -3.81
CA GLY A 99 6.00 10.24 -3.00
C GLY A 99 5.83 11.49 -2.14
N ARG A 100 4.95 12.41 -2.53
CA ARG A 100 4.67 13.61 -1.74
C ARG A 100 3.94 13.31 -0.42
N LEU A 101 3.20 12.22 -0.39
CA LEU A 101 2.40 11.81 0.77
C LEU A 101 3.25 11.49 2.01
N LEU A 102 4.48 10.96 1.84
CA LEU A 102 5.32 10.59 2.98
C LEU A 102 6.23 11.74 3.49
N SER A 103 6.29 12.86 2.79
CA SER A 103 7.27 13.92 3.08
C SER A 103 6.75 15.13 3.86
N HIS A 104 5.42 15.36 3.91
CA HIS A 104 4.85 16.63 4.37
C HIS A 104 3.69 16.52 5.36
N TYR A 105 3.41 15.36 5.93
CA TYR A 105 2.28 15.22 6.86
C TYR A 105 2.59 15.68 8.29
N THR A 106 1.60 16.34 8.87
CA THR A 106 1.49 16.48 10.33
C THR A 106 1.35 15.10 10.98
N MET A 107 1.60 15.02 12.29
CA MET A 107 1.47 13.75 13.04
C MET A 107 0.08 13.11 12.86
N LYS A 108 -0.97 13.92 12.84
CA LYS A 108 -2.35 13.43 12.68
C LYS A 108 -2.62 12.87 11.28
N GLU A 109 -2.17 13.56 10.24
CA GLU A 109 -2.32 13.10 8.87
C GLU A 109 -1.52 11.80 8.62
N ALA A 110 -0.38 11.65 9.29
CA ALA A 110 0.39 10.40 9.25
C ALA A 110 -0.38 9.22 9.87
N ASP A 111 -1.10 9.44 10.99
CA ASP A 111 -1.95 8.42 11.60
C ASP A 111 -3.07 7.97 10.65
N ASP A 112 -3.69 8.93 10.01
CA ASP A 112 -4.77 8.68 9.08
C ASP A 112 -4.30 7.89 7.87
N MET A 113 -3.13 8.21 7.35
CA MET A 113 -2.51 7.48 6.26
C MET A 113 -2.14 6.06 6.68
N ILE A 114 -1.49 5.87 7.83
CA ILE A 114 -1.14 4.55 8.36
C ILE A 114 -2.39 3.68 8.47
N ASN A 115 -3.48 4.23 8.98
CA ASN A 115 -4.76 3.52 9.06
C ASN A 115 -5.27 3.08 7.69
N VAL A 116 -5.18 3.92 6.65
CA VAL A 116 -5.55 3.54 5.28
C VAL A 116 -4.64 2.44 4.75
N LEU A 117 -3.31 2.59 4.90
CA LEU A 117 -2.35 1.59 4.45
C LEU A 117 -2.57 0.22 5.10
N MET A 118 -3.04 0.19 6.34
CA MET A 118 -3.28 -1.02 7.12
C MET A 118 -4.71 -1.55 7.05
N THR A 119 -5.58 -0.97 6.22
CA THR A 119 -6.99 -1.41 6.07
C THR A 119 -7.09 -2.88 5.64
N ASN A 120 -6.20 -3.33 4.79
CA ASN A 120 -6.14 -4.72 4.40
C ASN A 120 -5.10 -5.44 5.27
N ARG A 121 -5.52 -6.51 5.95
CA ARG A 121 -4.64 -7.32 6.82
C ARG A 121 -3.46 -7.99 6.11
N ASN A 122 -3.56 -8.14 4.80
CA ASN A 122 -2.52 -8.70 3.95
C ASN A 122 -1.82 -7.58 3.18
N ALA A 123 -1.60 -6.44 3.83
CA ALA A 123 -0.90 -5.32 3.22
C ALA A 123 0.61 -5.51 3.29
N ALA A 124 1.26 -5.14 2.20
CA ALA A 124 2.71 -4.95 2.12
C ALA A 124 2.98 -3.52 1.65
N ILE A 125 4.06 -2.90 2.12
CA ILE A 125 4.47 -1.58 1.66
C ILE A 125 5.94 -1.56 1.28
N LEU A 126 6.23 -0.94 0.15
CA LEU A 126 7.57 -0.66 -0.33
C LEU A 126 7.76 0.86 -0.30
N ILE A 127 8.85 1.30 0.32
CA ILE A 127 9.14 2.72 0.54
C ILE A 127 10.58 3.00 0.10
N ASP A 128 10.76 4.00 -0.73
CA ASP A 128 12.09 4.51 -1.03
C ASP A 128 12.67 5.22 0.20
N SER A 129 13.96 4.99 0.46
CA SER A 129 14.59 5.60 1.63
C SER A 129 14.88 7.08 1.46
N ASP A 130 15.00 7.56 0.23
CA ASP A 130 15.45 8.90 -0.16
C ASP A 130 16.80 9.32 0.43
N LYS A 131 17.60 8.36 0.87
CA LYS A 131 18.91 8.62 1.45
C LYS A 131 19.88 9.18 0.41
N ARG A 132 20.38 10.37 0.66
CA ARG A 132 21.42 10.96 -0.20
C ARG A 132 22.80 10.35 0.05
N THR A 133 23.05 9.84 1.27
CA THR A 133 24.29 9.19 1.67
C THR A 133 24.00 7.99 2.55
N LYS A 134 24.97 7.08 2.72
CA LYS A 134 24.84 5.91 3.62
C LYS A 134 24.47 6.28 5.06
N ASN A 135 24.88 7.45 5.52
CA ASN A 135 24.67 7.94 6.89
C ASN A 135 23.42 8.82 7.02
N SER A 136 22.69 9.09 5.94
CA SER A 136 21.44 9.85 6.00
C SER A 136 20.40 9.09 6.82
N ARG A 137 19.71 9.80 7.69
CA ARG A 137 18.60 9.24 8.48
C ARG A 137 17.35 9.12 7.62
N ILE A 138 16.61 8.06 7.86
CA ILE A 138 15.25 7.89 7.30
C ILE A 138 14.34 8.85 8.05
N ASN A 139 13.41 9.46 7.33
CA ASN A 139 12.44 10.39 7.90
C ASN A 139 11.54 9.67 8.93
N ASP A 140 11.03 10.40 9.92
CA ASP A 140 10.33 9.83 11.06
C ASP A 140 8.98 9.21 10.66
N THR A 141 8.29 9.76 9.66
CA THR A 141 7.07 9.17 9.11
C THR A 141 7.34 7.77 8.55
N LYS A 142 8.42 7.58 7.76
CA LYS A 142 8.79 6.27 7.20
C LYS A 142 9.15 5.25 8.29
N LYS A 143 9.84 5.70 9.35
CA LYS A 143 10.14 4.84 10.51
C LYS A 143 8.86 4.37 11.19
N ARG A 144 7.95 5.30 11.43
CA ARG A 144 6.69 5.02 12.09
C ARG A 144 5.84 4.04 11.30
N ILE A 145 5.70 4.25 9.99
CA ILE A 145 5.00 3.28 9.12
C ILE A 145 5.62 1.89 9.25
N ARG A 146 6.95 1.78 9.25
CA ARG A 146 7.64 0.51 9.42
C ARG A 146 7.31 -0.15 10.76
N GLU A 147 7.35 0.61 11.85
CA GLU A 147 7.07 0.13 13.21
C GLU A 147 5.62 -0.37 13.31
N GLU A 148 4.66 0.36 12.78
CA GLU A 148 3.25 -0.02 12.76
C GLU A 148 3.00 -1.28 11.90
N PHE A 149 3.60 -1.38 10.71
CA PHE A 149 3.48 -2.57 9.88
C PHE A 149 4.08 -3.79 10.57
N GLN A 150 5.27 -3.66 11.15
CA GLN A 150 5.95 -4.74 11.87
C GLN A 150 5.18 -5.19 13.12
N SER A 151 4.63 -4.28 13.90
CA SER A 151 3.83 -4.60 15.08
C SER A 151 2.54 -5.36 14.75
N ASN A 152 2.03 -5.19 13.53
CA ASN A 152 0.85 -5.90 13.02
C ASN A 152 1.19 -7.10 12.11
N ASN A 153 2.45 -7.58 12.13
CA ASN A 153 2.93 -8.70 11.30
C ASN A 153 2.74 -8.47 9.79
N MET A 154 2.75 -7.23 9.35
CA MET A 154 2.68 -6.84 7.94
C MET A 154 4.08 -6.57 7.38
N PHE A 155 4.24 -6.77 6.09
CA PHE A 155 5.53 -6.57 5.44
C PHE A 155 5.76 -5.09 5.10
N CYS A 156 6.89 -4.55 5.59
CA CYS A 156 7.36 -3.22 5.22
C CYS A 156 8.81 -3.30 4.78
N TRP A 157 9.07 -2.88 3.55
CA TRP A 157 10.42 -2.78 3.01
C TRP A 157 10.78 -1.33 2.71
N ILE A 158 11.77 -0.81 3.43
CA ILE A 158 12.40 0.48 3.11
C ILE A 158 13.71 0.18 2.40
N THR A 159 13.93 0.77 1.22
CA THR A 159 15.12 0.52 0.42
C THR A 159 16.41 0.87 1.19
N LYS A 160 17.47 0.07 1.00
CA LYS A 160 18.82 0.41 1.54
C LYS A 160 19.48 1.49 0.71
N GLY A 161 19.31 1.44 -0.62
CA GLY A 161 19.69 2.48 -1.55
C GLY A 161 18.71 3.66 -1.49
N LYS A 162 18.91 4.67 -2.29
CA LYS A 162 18.04 5.85 -2.33
C LYS A 162 16.63 5.48 -2.81
N GLU A 163 16.56 4.75 -3.90
CA GLU A 163 15.35 4.41 -4.64
C GLU A 163 15.37 2.94 -5.05
N ILE A 164 14.23 2.40 -5.47
CA ILE A 164 14.07 1.02 -5.94
C ILE A 164 14.99 0.72 -7.13
N GLU A 165 15.26 1.70 -7.99
CA GLU A 165 16.13 1.59 -9.16
C GLU A 165 17.55 1.20 -8.78
N ASN A 166 18.00 1.47 -7.56
CA ASN A 166 19.33 1.05 -7.10
C ASN A 166 19.50 -0.47 -6.99
N TYR A 167 18.42 -1.24 -7.11
CA TYR A 167 18.44 -2.71 -7.12
C TYR A 167 18.49 -3.31 -8.52
N ILE A 168 18.50 -2.46 -9.57
CA ILE A 168 18.65 -2.94 -10.95
C ILE A 168 20.13 -3.31 -11.16
N PRO A 169 20.43 -4.54 -11.59
CA PRO A 169 21.80 -4.92 -11.90
C PRO A 169 22.40 -4.02 -12.97
N TRP A 170 23.65 -3.60 -12.75
CA TRP A 170 24.36 -2.75 -13.71
C TRP A 170 24.40 -3.36 -15.11
N GLU A 171 24.56 -4.68 -15.19
CA GLU A 171 24.59 -5.42 -16.45
C GLU A 171 23.30 -5.24 -17.25
N ALA A 172 22.14 -5.18 -16.58
CA ALA A 172 20.85 -4.93 -17.23
C ALA A 172 20.76 -3.49 -17.76
N ILE A 173 21.26 -2.51 -16.99
CA ILE A 173 21.30 -1.10 -17.40
C ILE A 173 22.23 -0.94 -18.58
N ASN A 174 23.45 -1.47 -18.51
CA ASN A 174 24.46 -1.34 -19.55
C ASN A 174 24.07 -2.05 -20.85
N LYS A 175 23.35 -3.17 -20.76
CA LYS A 175 22.80 -3.85 -21.94
C LYS A 175 21.79 -2.99 -22.69
N LYS A 176 20.98 -2.22 -21.96
CA LYS A 176 19.94 -1.35 -22.54
C LYS A 176 20.50 0.00 -22.98
N TYR A 177 21.45 0.53 -22.22
CA TYR A 177 22.04 1.85 -22.40
C TYR A 177 23.58 1.77 -22.34
N PRO A 178 24.26 1.27 -23.38
CA PRO A 178 25.70 0.97 -23.35
C PRO A 178 26.61 2.21 -23.26
N ARG A 179 26.06 3.42 -23.27
CA ARG A 179 26.81 4.68 -23.20
C ARG A 179 26.70 5.39 -21.86
N ILE A 180 26.05 4.76 -20.85
CA ILE A 180 25.98 5.33 -19.51
C ILE A 180 27.19 4.85 -18.73
N ASP A 181 27.95 5.79 -18.16
CA ASP A 181 29.05 5.47 -17.25
C ASP A 181 28.51 5.00 -15.89
N LYS A 182 29.29 4.16 -15.21
CA LYS A 182 28.92 3.50 -13.97
C LYS A 182 28.95 4.46 -12.78
#